data_461c2abb44396c59ad29908c5f9b50ea
#
_entry.id   461c2abb44396c59ad29908c5f9b50ea
#
_cell.length_a   1.000
_cell.length_b   1.000
_cell.length_c   1.000
_cell.angle_alpha   90.00
_cell.angle_beta   90.00
_cell.angle_gamma   90.00
#
_symmetry.space_group_name_H-M   'P 1'
#
loop_
_entity.id
_entity.type
_entity.pdbx_description
1 polymer ?
#
loop_
_entity_poly.entity_id
_entity_poly.type
_entity_poly.pdbx_seq_one_letter_code
_entity_poly.pdbx_strand_id
1 'polypeptide(L)'
;MSMAQRLGGFVLPGFLASKLLKAWEDAGLSLSTTSNEACKLFDAVLTQYATWTNNESLGGIEGCLSKLKAADPNFTMGHVIANGLELIGTGSSVRLNKELNSGMQRMMMLAKSQPLTEREKLHVSALEMFASGQLPKACDLWEQILQNHPTDLLALKFSQDAYFYLGYHIQMRDSVARVYPFWTPDNPLSSYVKGYYSFGLVETNHFDRAEELAREALAINKTDAWSVHTVAHVNEMKAEVEKGLEFMKETENNWKNSDMLACHNYWHWALYFIEKGEYEAALTIYDNHVGPRCLSSGSMLDIVDNCSMLYRLHLEGVKLGDRWNHVLKLTKKHTKDHILLFNDVHILMSSLGAKDHKTTDELLTTLQELAKAPCDDHELSLAPSLGLPLCQAFVEFENGNCDKAVDLLYPIRYQLIQLGGSNAQRDIFSQLLIHAALNSKSQAKQNLARCLLRERDVMRPNSPMTERLIRKAAAVHSMA
;
A
#
# COMPACT_ATOMS: atom_id res chain seq x y z
N MET A 1 6.76 19.07 -12.31
CA MET A 1 8.19 19.46 -12.40
C MET A 1 8.71 19.65 -10.99
N SER A 2 9.86 19.02 -10.62
CA SER A 2 10.49 19.28 -9.31
C SER A 2 10.91 20.74 -9.19
N MET A 3 11.11 21.26 -7.97
CA MET A 3 11.70 22.60 -7.79
C MET A 3 12.97 22.80 -8.62
N ALA A 4 13.77 21.75 -8.81
CA ALA A 4 14.96 21.75 -9.67
C ALA A 4 14.64 21.93 -11.17
N GLN A 5 13.49 21.51 -11.66
CA GLN A 5 13.10 21.64 -13.08
C GLN A 5 12.59 23.03 -13.47
N ARG A 6 12.18 23.87 -12.52
CA ARG A 6 11.80 25.28 -12.79
C ARG A 6 13.00 26.20 -13.05
N LEU A 7 14.20 25.75 -12.70
CA LEU A 7 15.43 26.52 -12.88
C LEU A 7 16.22 26.16 -14.15
N GLY A 8 15.58 25.45 -15.09
CA GLY A 8 16.16 25.02 -16.37
C GLY A 8 16.40 26.17 -17.32
N GLY A 9 17.63 26.60 -17.37
CA GLY A 9 18.21 27.52 -18.31
C GLY A 9 19.62 27.87 -17.84
N PHE A 10 20.62 27.45 -18.58
CA PHE A 10 22.08 27.68 -18.40
C PHE A 10 22.44 28.74 -17.35
N VAL A 11 22.78 28.34 -16.13
CA VAL A 11 23.37 29.20 -15.10
C VAL A 11 24.53 28.45 -14.46
N LEU A 12 25.63 29.16 -14.24
CA LEU A 12 26.87 28.67 -13.63
C LEU A 12 26.66 27.93 -12.31
N PRO A 13 27.42 26.84 -12.02
CA PRO A 13 27.19 25.92 -10.90
C PRO A 13 27.03 26.57 -9.50
N GLY A 14 27.71 27.66 -9.22
CA GLY A 14 27.64 28.35 -7.93
C GLY A 14 26.36 29.20 -7.71
N PHE A 15 25.68 29.61 -8.78
CA PHE A 15 24.49 30.46 -8.68
C PHE A 15 23.19 29.64 -8.53
N LEU A 16 23.20 28.40 -8.98
CA LEU A 16 22.10 27.43 -8.80
C LEU A 16 22.04 26.90 -7.37
N ALA A 17 23.19 26.79 -6.72
CA ALA A 17 23.32 26.24 -5.39
C ALA A 17 22.62 27.06 -4.31
N SER A 18 22.77 28.39 -4.31
CA SER A 18 22.12 29.28 -3.33
C SER A 18 20.59 29.37 -3.50
N LYS A 19 20.06 28.95 -4.64
CA LYS A 19 18.63 29.07 -4.97
C LYS A 19 17.77 27.96 -4.38
N LEU A 20 18.28 26.75 -4.13
CA LEU A 20 17.47 25.63 -3.66
C LEU A 20 17.21 25.68 -2.14
N LEU A 21 18.24 25.93 -1.34
CA LEU A 21 18.05 26.18 0.10
C LEU A 21 17.09 27.35 0.31
N LYS A 22 17.27 28.43 -0.44
CA LYS A 22 16.37 29.58 -0.39
C LYS A 22 14.94 29.24 -0.84
N ALA A 23 14.75 28.38 -1.82
CA ALA A 23 13.41 27.97 -2.25
C ALA A 23 12.66 27.15 -1.19
N TRP A 24 13.35 26.31 -0.44
CA TRP A 24 12.80 25.62 0.73
C TRP A 24 12.45 26.60 1.87
N GLU A 25 13.34 27.59 2.10
CA GLU A 25 13.14 28.66 3.08
C GLU A 25 11.96 29.55 2.71
N ASP A 26 11.88 30.00 1.44
CA ASP A 26 10.79 30.81 0.91
C ASP A 26 9.43 30.07 0.94
N ALA A 27 9.45 28.75 0.86
CA ALA A 27 8.26 27.90 1.03
C ALA A 27 7.88 27.68 2.50
N GLY A 28 8.64 28.21 3.46
CA GLY A 28 8.42 28.01 4.89
C GLY A 28 8.80 26.60 5.38
N LEU A 29 9.60 25.88 4.61
CA LEU A 29 10.02 24.50 4.84
C LEU A 29 11.55 24.39 5.00
N SER A 30 12.15 25.29 5.76
CA SER A 30 13.61 25.38 5.96
C SER A 30 14.22 24.03 6.34
N LEU A 31 15.39 23.72 5.77
CA LEU A 31 16.14 22.52 6.01
C LEU A 31 17.45 22.86 6.75
N SER A 32 17.72 22.19 7.87
CA SER A 32 18.91 22.41 8.70
C SER A 32 20.14 21.71 8.11
N THR A 33 20.58 22.17 6.96
CA THR A 33 21.84 21.80 6.29
C THR A 33 22.47 23.01 5.63
N THR A 34 23.78 23.03 5.54
CA THR A 34 24.53 24.02 4.75
C THR A 34 24.90 23.51 3.35
N SER A 35 24.61 22.25 3.07
CA SER A 35 24.93 21.59 1.79
C SER A 35 23.77 21.76 0.80
N ASN A 36 24.00 22.57 -0.23
CA ASN A 36 23.04 22.70 -1.33
C ASN A 36 22.86 21.39 -2.11
N GLU A 37 23.91 20.59 -2.22
CA GLU A 37 23.85 19.30 -2.89
C GLU A 37 22.96 18.32 -2.08
N ALA A 38 23.09 18.30 -0.76
CA ALA A 38 22.23 17.52 0.11
C ALA A 38 20.76 17.96 -0.03
N CYS A 39 20.48 19.26 -0.07
CA CYS A 39 19.13 19.79 -0.29
C CYS A 39 18.54 19.36 -1.64
N LYS A 40 19.34 19.40 -2.71
CA LYS A 40 18.93 18.95 -4.05
C LYS A 40 18.65 17.46 -4.11
N LEU A 41 19.47 16.65 -3.47
CA LEU A 41 19.28 15.20 -3.41
C LEU A 41 18.10 14.82 -2.54
N PHE A 42 17.85 15.54 -1.45
CA PHE A 42 16.63 15.39 -0.63
C PHE A 42 15.36 15.67 -1.46
N ASP A 43 15.33 16.78 -2.20
CA ASP A 43 14.21 17.10 -3.12
C ASP A 43 14.02 16.00 -4.18
N ALA A 44 15.12 15.47 -4.72
CA ALA A 44 15.06 14.40 -5.72
C ALA A 44 14.54 13.06 -5.14
N VAL A 45 14.92 12.70 -3.91
CA VAL A 45 14.38 11.52 -3.22
C VAL A 45 12.89 11.69 -2.95
N LEU A 46 12.50 12.84 -2.39
CA LEU A 46 11.09 13.15 -2.11
C LEU A 46 10.24 13.13 -3.38
N THR A 47 10.76 13.68 -4.48
CA THR A 47 10.07 13.65 -5.79
C THR A 47 9.86 12.22 -6.27
N GLN A 48 10.89 11.37 -6.26
CA GLN A 48 10.79 9.97 -6.68
C GLN A 48 9.80 9.20 -5.81
N TYR A 49 9.83 9.40 -4.50
CA TYR A 49 8.89 8.78 -3.56
C TYR A 49 7.46 9.24 -3.77
N ALA A 50 7.22 10.54 -3.87
CA ALA A 50 5.88 11.09 -4.04
C ALA A 50 5.24 10.69 -5.37
N THR A 51 6.05 10.55 -6.43
CA THR A 51 5.57 10.23 -7.78
C THR A 51 5.67 8.74 -8.12
N TRP A 52 6.36 7.96 -7.31
CA TRP A 52 6.73 6.55 -7.56
C TRP A 52 7.37 6.36 -8.92
N THR A 53 8.28 7.27 -9.24
CA THR A 53 9.10 7.20 -10.44
C THR A 53 10.56 6.98 -10.05
N ASN A 54 11.31 6.35 -10.92
CA ASN A 54 12.72 6.09 -10.73
C ASN A 54 13.55 7.04 -11.59
N ASN A 55 14.51 7.75 -11.00
CA ASN A 55 15.44 8.59 -11.74
C ASN A 55 16.74 7.82 -11.98
N GLU A 56 16.86 7.20 -13.15
CA GLU A 56 18.01 6.37 -13.51
C GLU A 56 19.33 7.14 -13.47
N SER A 57 19.33 8.43 -13.81
CA SER A 57 20.56 9.26 -13.78
C SER A 57 21.14 9.43 -12.36
N LEU A 58 20.30 9.29 -11.34
CA LEU A 58 20.67 9.33 -9.93
C LEU A 58 20.91 7.93 -9.34
N GLY A 59 20.65 6.87 -10.10
CA GLY A 59 20.69 5.49 -9.63
C GLY A 59 19.43 5.08 -8.85
N GLY A 60 18.29 5.68 -9.20
CA GLY A 60 17.03 5.48 -8.50
C GLY A 60 17.02 6.11 -7.10
N ILE A 61 16.02 5.73 -6.31
CA ILE A 61 15.91 6.20 -4.91
C ILE A 61 17.14 5.76 -4.10
N GLU A 62 17.58 4.52 -4.22
CA GLU A 62 18.71 3.94 -3.49
C GLU A 62 20.01 4.69 -3.79
N GLY A 63 20.32 4.89 -5.08
CA GLY A 63 21.51 5.65 -5.49
C GLY A 63 21.43 7.11 -5.05
N CYS A 64 20.25 7.72 -5.10
CA CYS A 64 20.04 9.09 -4.64
C CYS A 64 20.22 9.22 -3.12
N LEU A 65 19.71 8.29 -2.32
CA LEU A 65 19.91 8.24 -0.87
C LEU A 65 21.40 8.08 -0.49
N SER A 66 22.14 7.22 -1.22
CA SER A 66 23.57 7.04 -1.01
C SER A 66 24.35 8.34 -1.27
N LYS A 67 24.02 9.06 -2.35
CA LYS A 67 24.61 10.37 -2.67
C LYS A 67 24.23 11.44 -1.65
N LEU A 68 22.98 11.43 -1.16
CA LEU A 68 22.50 12.34 -0.12
C LEU A 68 23.30 12.18 1.17
N LYS A 69 23.50 10.95 1.63
CA LYS A 69 24.30 10.62 2.80
C LYS A 69 25.76 11.05 2.64
N ALA A 70 26.33 10.92 1.43
CA ALA A 70 27.69 11.35 1.14
C ALA A 70 27.81 12.88 1.10
N ALA A 71 26.80 13.59 0.60
CA ALA A 71 26.80 15.06 0.49
C ALA A 71 26.73 15.75 1.86
N ASP A 72 25.98 15.22 2.82
CA ASP A 72 25.94 15.68 4.20
C ASP A 72 25.56 14.53 5.16
N PRO A 73 26.54 13.85 5.74
CA PRO A 73 26.30 12.74 6.67
C PRO A 73 25.59 13.14 7.96
N ASN A 74 25.53 14.44 8.28
CA ASN A 74 24.93 14.97 9.49
C ASN A 74 23.58 15.66 9.23
N PHE A 75 23.07 15.63 8.01
CA PHE A 75 21.79 16.22 7.67
C PHE A 75 20.64 15.38 8.25
N THR A 76 20.03 15.86 9.33
CA THR A 76 18.98 15.13 10.06
C THR A 76 17.80 14.77 9.17
N MET A 77 17.28 15.67 8.32
CA MET A 77 16.18 15.35 7.41
C MET A 77 16.57 14.34 6.33
N GLY A 78 17.86 14.27 5.96
CA GLY A 78 18.37 13.19 5.11
C GLY A 78 18.25 11.82 5.77
N HIS A 79 18.52 11.73 7.07
CA HIS A 79 18.26 10.51 7.84
C HIS A 79 16.76 10.21 8.01
N VAL A 80 15.94 11.25 8.18
CA VAL A 80 14.47 11.11 8.26
C VAL A 80 13.92 10.46 7.00
N ILE A 81 14.26 10.96 5.83
CA ILE A 81 13.72 10.40 4.59
C ILE A 81 14.27 9.01 4.30
N ALA A 82 15.55 8.75 4.57
CA ALA A 82 16.17 7.44 4.35
C ALA A 82 15.57 6.36 5.26
N ASN A 83 15.54 6.59 6.56
CA ASN A 83 14.96 5.63 7.52
C ASN A 83 13.43 5.50 7.32
N GLY A 84 12.76 6.61 7.00
CA GLY A 84 11.33 6.64 6.76
C GLY A 84 10.92 5.80 5.57
N LEU A 85 11.63 5.86 4.46
CA LEU A 85 11.35 5.04 3.29
C LEU A 85 11.53 3.55 3.55
N GLU A 86 12.53 3.16 4.35
CA GLU A 86 12.72 1.76 4.73
C GLU A 86 11.60 1.26 5.64
N LEU A 87 11.19 2.06 6.63
CA LEU A 87 10.07 1.73 7.52
C LEU A 87 8.74 1.64 6.77
N ILE A 88 8.45 2.62 5.92
CA ILE A 88 7.21 2.70 5.13
C ILE A 88 7.08 1.55 4.12
N GLY A 89 8.19 1.01 3.67
CA GLY A 89 8.19 -0.17 2.78
C GLY A 89 7.66 -1.46 3.43
N THR A 90 7.52 -1.49 4.77
CA THR A 90 6.96 -2.60 5.57
C THR A 90 7.63 -3.97 5.38
N GLY A 91 8.74 -4.01 4.67
CA GLY A 91 9.58 -5.20 4.51
C GLY A 91 10.71 -5.30 5.54
N SER A 92 10.85 -4.29 6.41
CA SER A 92 11.89 -4.20 7.44
C SER A 92 11.38 -3.45 8.67
N SER A 93 12.03 -3.65 9.82
CA SER A 93 11.75 -2.93 11.07
C SER A 93 13.01 -2.83 11.92
N VAL A 94 13.03 -1.90 12.89
CA VAL A 94 14.14 -1.76 13.83
C VAL A 94 14.40 -3.03 14.66
N ARG A 95 13.40 -3.86 14.85
CA ARG A 95 13.48 -5.15 15.54
C ARG A 95 14.26 -6.19 14.72
N LEU A 96 14.14 -6.13 13.40
CA LEU A 96 14.68 -7.14 12.48
C LEU A 96 16.00 -6.70 11.83
N ASN A 97 16.19 -5.40 11.63
CA ASN A 97 17.30 -4.83 10.87
C ASN A 97 18.18 -3.96 11.77
N LYS A 98 19.40 -4.45 12.05
CA LYS A 98 20.39 -3.74 12.88
C LYS A 98 20.87 -2.44 12.26
N GLU A 99 20.98 -2.37 10.92
CA GLU A 99 21.41 -1.16 10.21
C GLU A 99 20.34 -0.09 10.31
N LEU A 100 19.08 -0.42 10.09
CA LEU A 100 17.94 0.49 10.27
C LEU A 100 17.87 0.99 11.72
N ASN A 101 18.01 0.09 12.70
CA ASN A 101 18.03 0.49 14.11
C ASN A 101 19.19 1.46 14.41
N SER A 102 20.38 1.20 13.89
CA SER A 102 21.53 2.10 14.03
C SER A 102 21.29 3.44 13.33
N GLY A 103 20.66 3.43 12.16
CA GLY A 103 20.25 4.62 11.43
C GLY A 103 19.27 5.49 12.22
N MET A 104 18.27 4.86 12.85
CA MET A 104 17.32 5.55 13.73
C MET A 104 18.00 6.16 14.96
N GLN A 105 18.89 5.43 15.62
CA GLN A 105 19.67 5.95 16.75
C GLN A 105 20.55 7.14 16.34
N ARG A 106 21.19 7.05 15.17
CA ARG A 106 21.99 8.15 14.61
C ARG A 106 21.14 9.38 14.37
N MET A 107 19.97 9.23 13.75
CA MET A 107 19.01 10.31 13.50
C MET A 107 18.60 11.01 14.81
N MET A 108 18.24 10.25 15.85
CA MET A 108 17.85 10.80 17.15
C MET A 108 18.98 11.52 17.86
N MET A 109 20.22 11.01 17.74
CA MET A 109 21.41 11.65 18.28
C MET A 109 21.70 13.01 17.60
N LEU A 110 21.61 13.05 16.27
CA LEU A 110 21.76 14.28 15.48
C LEU A 110 20.70 15.31 15.85
N ALA A 111 19.46 14.87 16.01
CA ALA A 111 18.36 15.75 16.39
C ALA A 111 18.55 16.42 17.77
N LYS A 112 19.22 15.75 18.70
CA LYS A 112 19.55 16.29 20.03
C LYS A 112 20.74 17.25 20.02
N SER A 113 21.66 17.08 19.06
CA SER A 113 22.93 17.85 19.01
C SER A 113 22.90 19.04 18.06
N GLN A 114 21.84 19.23 17.29
CA GLN A 114 21.72 20.24 16.25
C GLN A 114 20.55 21.20 16.50
N PRO A 115 20.66 22.48 16.10
CA PRO A 115 19.54 23.42 16.14
C PRO A 115 18.56 23.12 14.98
N LEU A 116 17.58 22.26 15.22
CA LEU A 116 16.53 21.95 14.27
C LEU A 116 15.32 22.87 14.42
N THR A 117 14.58 23.10 13.34
CA THR A 117 13.25 23.71 13.39
C THR A 117 12.27 22.79 14.11
N GLU A 118 11.16 23.34 14.64
CA GLU A 118 10.12 22.52 15.27
C GLU A 118 9.50 21.51 14.28
N ARG A 119 9.37 21.88 13.01
CA ARG A 119 8.93 20.99 11.95
C ARG A 119 9.84 19.76 11.80
N GLU A 120 11.17 19.98 11.77
CA GLU A 120 12.14 18.88 11.65
C GLU A 120 12.16 17.99 12.89
N LYS A 121 12.01 18.55 14.09
CA LYS A 121 11.89 17.79 15.34
C LYS A 121 10.62 16.91 15.33
N LEU A 122 9.51 17.43 14.83
CA LEU A 122 8.27 16.65 14.70
C LEU A 122 8.44 15.50 13.71
N HIS A 123 9.13 15.69 12.59
CA HIS A 123 9.47 14.59 11.66
C HIS A 123 10.28 13.49 12.33
N VAL A 124 11.30 13.85 13.13
CA VAL A 124 12.10 12.87 13.87
C VAL A 124 11.23 12.10 14.87
N SER A 125 10.42 12.80 15.66
CA SER A 125 9.53 12.20 16.64
C SER A 125 8.47 11.29 15.99
N ALA A 126 7.95 11.67 14.83
CA ALA A 126 6.99 10.85 14.11
C ALA A 126 7.60 9.52 13.66
N LEU A 127 8.84 9.53 13.13
CA LEU A 127 9.53 8.29 12.78
C LEU A 127 9.89 7.44 14.00
N GLU A 128 10.23 8.05 15.13
CA GLU A 128 10.46 7.34 16.38
C GLU A 128 9.19 6.58 16.81
N MET A 129 8.03 7.24 16.73
CA MET A 129 6.74 6.58 17.01
C MET A 129 6.45 5.48 16.02
N PHE A 130 6.63 5.71 14.72
CA PHE A 130 6.42 4.70 13.70
C PHE A 130 7.32 3.47 13.90
N ALA A 131 8.61 3.68 14.11
CA ALA A 131 9.59 2.62 14.33
C ALA A 131 9.31 1.77 15.59
N SER A 132 8.66 2.36 16.60
CA SER A 132 8.22 1.65 17.81
C SER A 132 6.86 0.96 17.67
N GLY A 133 6.26 0.96 16.47
CA GLY A 133 4.95 0.35 16.22
C GLY A 133 3.75 1.22 16.63
N GLN A 134 3.98 2.47 17.03
CA GLN A 134 2.92 3.40 17.44
C GLN A 134 2.46 4.26 16.24
N LEU A 135 2.01 3.61 15.17
CA LEU A 135 1.64 4.25 13.92
C LEU A 135 0.58 5.36 14.07
N PRO A 136 -0.48 5.23 14.90
CA PRO A 136 -1.44 6.31 15.11
C PRO A 136 -0.79 7.58 15.65
N LYS A 137 0.15 7.46 16.59
CA LYS A 137 0.87 8.62 17.16
C LYS A 137 1.80 9.28 16.14
N ALA A 138 2.42 8.48 15.27
CA ALA A 138 3.20 9.03 14.16
C ALA A 138 2.32 9.89 13.24
N CYS A 139 1.12 9.41 12.90
CA CYS A 139 0.15 10.19 12.13
C CYS A 139 -0.23 11.50 12.81
N ASP A 140 -0.49 11.49 14.11
CA ASP A 140 -0.82 12.72 14.88
C ASP A 140 0.31 13.75 14.78
N LEU A 141 1.57 13.32 14.82
CA LEU A 141 2.72 14.22 14.71
C LEU A 141 2.88 14.78 13.28
N TRP A 142 2.65 13.99 12.24
CA TRP A 142 2.63 14.51 10.88
C TRP A 142 1.48 15.48 10.64
N GLU A 143 0.30 15.24 11.24
CA GLU A 143 -0.82 16.19 11.18
C GLU A 143 -0.49 17.52 11.89
N GLN A 144 0.27 17.51 13.00
CA GLN A 144 0.76 18.73 13.62
C GLN A 144 1.68 19.53 12.69
N ILE A 145 2.53 18.84 11.92
CA ILE A 145 3.34 19.49 10.89
C ILE A 145 2.42 20.12 9.83
N LEU A 146 1.45 19.40 9.32
CA LEU A 146 0.56 19.84 8.24
C LEU A 146 -0.35 21.02 8.65
N GLN A 147 -0.70 21.13 9.92
CA GLN A 147 -1.45 22.30 10.45
C GLN A 147 -0.68 23.60 10.27
N ASN A 148 0.63 23.59 10.44
CA ASN A 148 1.48 24.78 10.36
C ASN A 148 2.22 24.90 9.02
N HIS A 149 2.42 23.76 8.33
CA HIS A 149 3.14 23.64 7.08
C HIS A 149 2.34 22.79 6.08
N PRO A 150 1.22 23.29 5.55
CA PRO A 150 0.28 22.51 4.73
C PRO A 150 0.86 22.03 3.40
N THR A 151 2.02 22.55 3.00
CA THR A 151 2.73 22.16 1.80
C THR A 151 3.93 21.23 2.09
N ASP A 152 4.07 20.73 3.31
CA ASP A 152 5.08 19.71 3.64
C ASP A 152 4.68 18.35 3.02
N LEU A 153 5.20 18.09 1.81
CA LEU A 153 4.87 16.89 1.06
C LEU A 153 5.36 15.61 1.76
N LEU A 154 6.47 15.66 2.48
CA LEU A 154 6.99 14.48 3.19
C LEU A 154 6.05 14.07 4.34
N ALA A 155 5.60 15.05 5.15
CA ALA A 155 4.62 14.79 6.20
C ALA A 155 3.30 14.25 5.61
N LEU A 156 2.82 14.85 4.52
CA LEU A 156 1.61 14.40 3.84
C LEU A 156 1.76 12.97 3.33
N LYS A 157 2.84 12.67 2.62
CA LYS A 157 3.00 11.35 2.00
C LYS A 157 3.21 10.24 3.04
N PHE A 158 4.01 10.49 4.07
CA PHE A 158 4.18 9.54 5.17
C PHE A 158 2.87 9.29 5.92
N SER A 159 2.08 10.34 6.20
CA SER A 159 0.78 10.16 6.86
C SER A 159 -0.21 9.40 5.97
N GLN A 160 -0.23 9.63 4.65
CA GLN A 160 -1.09 8.90 3.72
C GLN A 160 -0.79 7.41 3.72
N ASP A 161 0.50 7.03 3.65
CA ASP A 161 0.90 5.62 3.67
C ASP A 161 0.61 4.97 5.04
N ALA A 162 0.86 5.67 6.14
CA ALA A 162 0.54 5.17 7.47
C ALA A 162 -0.98 5.02 7.71
N TYR A 163 -1.81 5.97 7.27
CA TYR A 163 -3.27 5.83 7.32
C TYR A 163 -3.77 4.65 6.50
N PHE A 164 -3.13 4.40 5.36
CA PHE A 164 -3.44 3.23 4.53
C PHE A 164 -3.16 1.92 5.27
N TYR A 165 -2.02 1.81 5.97
CA TYR A 165 -1.68 0.63 6.77
C TYR A 165 -2.59 0.45 7.98
N LEU A 166 -3.09 1.54 8.55
CA LEU A 166 -4.03 1.52 9.68
C LEU A 166 -5.49 1.29 9.27
N GLY A 167 -5.82 1.35 7.96
CA GLY A 167 -7.20 1.37 7.51
C GLY A 167 -7.98 2.65 7.90
N TYR A 168 -7.27 3.73 8.19
CA TYR A 168 -7.85 5.02 8.58
C TYR A 168 -8.24 5.84 7.34
N HIS A 169 -9.15 5.31 6.54
CA HIS A 169 -9.51 5.88 5.23
C HIS A 169 -10.16 7.26 5.33
N ILE A 170 -10.94 7.51 6.37
CA ILE A 170 -11.55 8.82 6.62
C ILE A 170 -10.45 9.85 6.91
N GLN A 171 -9.51 9.51 7.79
CA GLN A 171 -8.39 10.38 8.12
C GLN A 171 -7.48 10.60 6.90
N MET A 172 -7.24 9.57 6.10
CA MET A 172 -6.49 9.66 4.85
C MET A 172 -7.12 10.68 3.88
N ARG A 173 -8.43 10.63 3.68
CA ARG A 173 -9.18 11.62 2.88
C ARG A 173 -9.11 13.02 3.47
N ASP A 174 -9.41 13.14 4.77
CA ASP A 174 -9.56 14.43 5.43
C ASP A 174 -8.22 15.16 5.60
N SER A 175 -7.13 14.42 5.79
CA SER A 175 -5.77 14.98 5.83
C SER A 175 -5.44 15.73 4.54
N VAL A 176 -5.68 15.11 3.39
CA VAL A 176 -5.47 15.79 2.10
C VAL A 176 -6.48 16.93 1.90
N ALA A 177 -7.75 16.74 2.26
CA ALA A 177 -8.78 17.77 2.12
C ALA A 177 -8.40 19.06 2.84
N ARG A 178 -7.81 18.96 4.05
CA ARG A 178 -7.36 20.12 4.84
C ARG A 178 -6.25 20.89 4.16
N VAL A 179 -5.29 20.24 3.54
CA VAL A 179 -4.12 20.88 2.92
C VAL A 179 -4.35 21.27 1.47
N TYR A 180 -5.31 20.64 0.80
CA TYR A 180 -5.55 20.80 -0.64
C TYR A 180 -5.72 22.27 -1.11
N PRO A 181 -6.40 23.18 -0.38
CA PRO A 181 -6.51 24.58 -0.76
C PRO A 181 -5.18 25.33 -0.86
N PHE A 182 -4.13 24.84 -0.21
CA PHE A 182 -2.79 25.44 -0.23
C PHE A 182 -1.93 24.94 -1.39
N TRP A 183 -2.37 23.88 -2.10
CA TRP A 183 -1.68 23.29 -3.24
C TRP A 183 -2.19 23.90 -4.55
N THR A 184 -1.64 25.06 -4.88
CA THR A 184 -1.95 25.75 -6.13
C THR A 184 -1.21 25.12 -7.33
N PRO A 185 -1.62 25.38 -8.58
CA PRO A 185 -0.91 24.90 -9.76
C PRO A 185 0.57 25.29 -9.82
N ASP A 186 0.96 26.35 -9.08
CA ASP A 186 2.35 26.80 -9.00
C ASP A 186 3.22 25.94 -8.06
N ASN A 187 2.60 25.20 -7.15
CA ASN A 187 3.35 24.29 -6.29
C ASN A 187 3.83 23.08 -7.10
N PRO A 188 5.13 22.71 -6.99
CA PRO A 188 5.62 21.47 -7.57
C PRO A 188 4.81 20.26 -7.07
N LEU A 189 4.54 19.30 -7.95
CA LEU A 189 3.80 18.07 -7.64
C LEU A 189 2.35 18.27 -7.19
N SER A 190 1.74 19.44 -7.36
CA SER A 190 0.34 19.71 -6.98
C SER A 190 -0.65 18.74 -7.65
N SER A 191 -0.38 18.30 -8.88
CA SER A 191 -1.20 17.29 -9.57
C SER A 191 -1.20 15.93 -8.83
N TYR A 192 -0.10 15.54 -8.22
CA TYR A 192 -0.03 14.30 -7.41
C TYR A 192 -0.81 14.41 -6.11
N VAL A 193 -0.82 15.58 -5.47
CA VAL A 193 -1.65 15.83 -4.27
C VAL A 193 -3.14 15.73 -4.64
N LYS A 194 -3.53 16.18 -5.84
CA LYS A 194 -4.87 15.94 -6.38
C LYS A 194 -5.17 14.44 -6.51
N GLY A 195 -4.19 13.64 -6.96
CA GLY A 195 -4.26 12.18 -7.01
C GLY A 195 -4.45 11.55 -5.63
N TYR A 196 -3.70 12.00 -4.62
CA TYR A 196 -3.86 11.50 -3.25
C TYR A 196 -5.26 11.81 -2.69
N TYR A 197 -5.78 13.02 -2.96
CA TYR A 197 -7.13 13.37 -2.55
C TYR A 197 -8.17 12.49 -3.24
N SER A 198 -8.01 12.25 -4.54
CA SER A 198 -8.90 11.36 -5.28
C SER A 198 -8.90 9.95 -4.72
N PHE A 199 -7.74 9.43 -4.29
CA PHE A 199 -7.64 8.12 -3.66
C PHE A 199 -8.34 8.06 -2.29
N GLY A 200 -8.19 9.07 -1.45
CA GLY A 200 -8.95 9.18 -0.18
C GLY A 200 -10.47 9.23 -0.41
N LEU A 201 -10.90 9.86 -1.48
CA LEU A 201 -12.32 9.91 -1.86
C LEU A 201 -12.84 8.54 -2.33
N VAL A 202 -12.10 7.80 -3.17
CA VAL A 202 -12.55 6.48 -3.61
C VAL A 202 -12.63 5.49 -2.46
N GLU A 203 -11.67 5.51 -1.55
CA GLU A 203 -11.66 4.64 -0.37
C GLU A 203 -12.75 4.96 0.66
N THR A 204 -13.38 6.13 0.56
CA THR A 204 -14.55 6.55 1.35
C THR A 204 -15.85 6.59 0.54
N ASN A 205 -15.90 5.86 -0.57
CA ASN A 205 -17.07 5.65 -1.45
C ASN A 205 -17.59 6.90 -2.17
N HIS A 206 -16.77 7.94 -2.34
CA HIS A 206 -17.10 9.14 -3.13
C HIS A 206 -16.63 8.96 -4.58
N PHE A 207 -17.12 7.94 -5.28
CA PHE A 207 -16.59 7.45 -6.55
C PHE A 207 -16.60 8.51 -7.67
N ASP A 208 -17.71 9.21 -7.87
CA ASP A 208 -17.83 10.18 -8.96
C ASP A 208 -16.86 11.36 -8.77
N ARG A 209 -16.76 11.88 -7.54
CA ARG A 209 -15.81 12.95 -7.23
C ARG A 209 -14.36 12.49 -7.31
N ALA A 210 -14.09 11.26 -6.90
CA ALA A 210 -12.76 10.64 -7.02
C ALA A 210 -12.34 10.53 -8.48
N GLU A 211 -13.22 10.03 -9.36
CA GLU A 211 -12.94 9.90 -10.78
C GLU A 211 -12.72 11.27 -11.43
N GLU A 212 -13.55 12.28 -11.13
CA GLU A 212 -13.40 13.64 -11.65
C GLU A 212 -12.00 14.21 -11.31
N LEU A 213 -11.60 14.19 -10.05
CA LEU A 213 -10.29 14.69 -9.62
C LEU A 213 -9.12 13.91 -10.23
N ALA A 214 -9.23 12.58 -10.32
CA ALA A 214 -8.19 11.76 -10.92
C ALA A 214 -8.01 12.08 -12.41
N ARG A 215 -9.12 12.28 -13.15
CA ARG A 215 -9.08 12.67 -14.55
C ARG A 215 -8.55 14.09 -14.76
N GLU A 216 -8.86 15.02 -13.87
CA GLU A 216 -8.25 16.36 -13.87
C GLU A 216 -6.71 16.26 -13.67
N ALA A 217 -6.24 15.42 -12.73
CA ALA A 217 -4.82 15.21 -12.54
C ALA A 217 -4.15 14.60 -13.78
N LEU A 218 -4.80 13.62 -14.42
CA LEU A 218 -4.31 13.00 -15.66
C LEU A 218 -4.31 13.97 -16.87
N ALA A 219 -5.22 14.93 -16.90
CA ALA A 219 -5.21 15.98 -17.91
C ALA A 219 -3.99 16.91 -17.77
N ILE A 220 -3.50 17.11 -16.53
CA ILE A 220 -2.28 17.86 -16.25
C ILE A 220 -1.04 17.00 -16.52
N ASN A 221 -1.05 15.74 -16.05
CA ASN A 221 0.07 14.82 -16.16
C ASN A 221 -0.40 13.40 -16.49
N LYS A 222 -0.28 13.02 -17.76
CA LYS A 222 -0.69 11.70 -18.27
C LYS A 222 0.08 10.54 -17.62
N THR A 223 1.29 10.79 -17.11
CA THR A 223 2.16 9.76 -16.51
C THR A 223 1.96 9.59 -15.01
N ASP A 224 0.96 10.26 -14.43
CA ASP A 224 0.59 10.10 -13.04
C ASP A 224 -0.06 8.73 -12.81
N ALA A 225 0.76 7.76 -12.45
CA ALA A 225 0.33 6.39 -12.17
C ALA A 225 -0.61 6.29 -10.95
N TRP A 226 -0.55 7.22 -10.01
CA TRP A 226 -1.47 7.31 -8.87
C TRP A 226 -2.89 7.66 -9.30
N SER A 227 -3.04 8.62 -10.20
CA SER A 227 -4.36 9.00 -10.71
C SER A 227 -4.93 7.92 -11.63
N VAL A 228 -4.10 7.21 -12.40
CA VAL A 228 -4.50 5.97 -13.11
C VAL A 228 -5.03 4.95 -12.11
N HIS A 229 -4.30 4.70 -11.05
CA HIS A 229 -4.67 3.78 -9.97
C HIS A 229 -6.03 4.14 -9.33
N THR A 230 -6.29 5.42 -9.07
CA THR A 230 -7.60 5.85 -8.54
C THR A 230 -8.73 5.53 -9.52
N VAL A 231 -8.57 5.79 -10.82
CA VAL A 231 -9.59 5.45 -11.83
C VAL A 231 -9.80 3.94 -11.90
N ALA A 232 -8.73 3.14 -11.77
CA ALA A 232 -8.85 1.70 -11.70
C ALA A 232 -9.70 1.26 -10.50
N HIS A 233 -9.47 1.81 -9.32
CA HIS A 233 -10.31 1.55 -8.14
C HIS A 233 -11.78 1.92 -8.35
N VAL A 234 -12.06 3.08 -8.94
CA VAL A 234 -13.44 3.53 -9.22
C VAL A 234 -14.16 2.50 -10.09
N ASN A 235 -13.55 2.11 -11.21
CA ASN A 235 -14.16 1.12 -12.11
C ASN A 235 -14.36 -0.24 -11.44
N GLU A 236 -13.40 -0.68 -10.60
CA GLU A 236 -13.52 -1.94 -9.86
C GLU A 236 -14.65 -1.89 -8.83
N MET A 237 -14.71 -0.84 -8.02
CA MET A 237 -15.73 -0.71 -6.97
C MET A 237 -17.14 -0.54 -7.54
N LYS A 238 -17.28 0.03 -8.73
CA LYS A 238 -18.56 0.15 -9.45
C LYS A 238 -18.89 -1.06 -10.33
N ALA A 239 -18.01 -2.06 -10.38
CA ALA A 239 -18.08 -3.22 -11.29
C ALA A 239 -18.19 -2.83 -12.78
N GLU A 240 -17.61 -1.69 -13.15
CA GLU A 240 -17.54 -1.21 -14.54
C GLU A 240 -16.38 -1.88 -15.30
N VAL A 241 -16.45 -3.21 -15.45
CA VAL A 241 -15.35 -4.07 -15.89
C VAL A 241 -14.84 -3.70 -17.28
N GLU A 242 -15.73 -3.54 -18.27
CA GLU A 242 -15.33 -3.23 -19.65
C GLU A 242 -14.65 -1.85 -19.74
N LYS A 243 -15.21 -0.86 -19.02
CA LYS A 243 -14.62 0.48 -18.94
C LYS A 243 -13.22 0.44 -18.28
N GLY A 244 -13.08 -0.38 -17.24
CA GLY A 244 -11.78 -0.59 -16.57
C GLY A 244 -10.76 -1.24 -17.51
N LEU A 245 -11.13 -2.30 -18.24
CA LEU A 245 -10.26 -2.98 -19.21
C LEU A 245 -9.80 -2.04 -20.33
N GLU A 246 -10.71 -1.25 -20.90
CA GLU A 246 -10.39 -0.28 -21.93
C GLU A 246 -9.44 0.80 -21.40
N PHE A 247 -9.74 1.38 -20.25
CA PHE A 247 -8.92 2.41 -19.61
C PHE A 247 -7.49 1.94 -19.33
N MET A 248 -7.31 0.74 -18.76
CA MET A 248 -5.97 0.22 -18.49
C MET A 248 -5.18 -0.03 -19.76
N LYS A 249 -5.83 -0.56 -20.79
CA LYS A 249 -5.23 -0.79 -22.10
C LYS A 249 -4.79 0.50 -22.80
N GLU A 250 -5.64 1.52 -22.80
CA GLU A 250 -5.36 2.79 -23.44
C GLU A 250 -4.24 3.59 -22.74
N THR A 251 -4.15 3.45 -21.43
CA THR A 251 -3.20 4.22 -20.60
C THR A 251 -1.91 3.49 -20.30
N GLU A 252 -1.77 2.22 -20.63
CA GLU A 252 -0.62 1.37 -20.27
C GLU A 252 0.73 2.03 -20.56
N ASN A 253 0.89 2.62 -21.75
CA ASN A 253 2.15 3.25 -22.15
C ASN A 253 2.55 4.45 -21.27
N ASN A 254 1.60 5.05 -20.55
CA ASN A 254 1.85 6.19 -19.68
C ASN A 254 2.36 5.79 -18.29
N TRP A 255 2.00 4.58 -17.80
CA TRP A 255 2.28 4.15 -16.43
C TRP A 255 3.11 2.88 -16.30
N LYS A 256 3.27 2.07 -17.36
CA LYS A 256 3.99 0.78 -17.30
C LYS A 256 5.44 0.86 -16.85
N ASN A 257 6.06 2.06 -16.97
CA ASN A 257 7.42 2.35 -16.53
C ASN A 257 7.46 3.08 -15.17
N SER A 258 6.31 3.31 -14.53
CA SER A 258 6.34 3.77 -13.15
C SER A 258 6.90 2.63 -12.28
N ASP A 259 7.74 2.96 -11.35
CA ASP A 259 8.44 1.95 -10.55
C ASP A 259 7.44 1.02 -9.82
N MET A 260 7.36 1.04 -8.55
CA MET A 260 6.54 0.11 -7.75
C MET A 260 5.06 0.07 -8.12
N LEU A 261 4.47 1.18 -8.58
CA LEU A 261 3.03 1.25 -8.87
C LEU A 261 2.63 0.54 -10.17
N ALA A 262 3.57 0.30 -11.10
CA ALA A 262 3.27 -0.43 -12.33
C ALA A 262 2.80 -1.86 -12.03
N CYS A 263 3.46 -2.58 -11.12
CA CYS A 263 3.05 -3.92 -10.71
C CYS A 263 1.62 -3.92 -10.18
N HIS A 264 1.31 -2.98 -9.30
CA HIS A 264 -0.01 -2.83 -8.69
C HIS A 264 -1.10 -2.45 -9.72
N ASN A 265 -0.80 -1.59 -10.68
CA ASN A 265 -1.72 -1.26 -11.76
C ASN A 265 -2.00 -2.47 -12.69
N TYR A 266 -0.99 -3.30 -12.99
CA TYR A 266 -1.22 -4.58 -13.68
C TYR A 266 -2.05 -5.56 -12.86
N TRP A 267 -1.89 -5.58 -11.54
CA TRP A 267 -2.74 -6.34 -10.62
C TRP A 267 -4.21 -5.91 -10.75
N HIS A 268 -4.53 -4.61 -10.73
CA HIS A 268 -5.88 -4.11 -10.97
C HIS A 268 -6.43 -4.52 -12.34
N TRP A 269 -5.60 -4.45 -13.38
CA TRP A 269 -6.00 -4.89 -14.71
C TRP A 269 -6.37 -6.38 -14.73
N ALA A 270 -5.58 -7.21 -14.06
CA ALA A 270 -5.87 -8.63 -13.91
C ALA A 270 -7.15 -8.89 -13.11
N LEU A 271 -7.46 -8.08 -12.09
CA LEU A 271 -8.70 -8.21 -11.33
C LEU A 271 -9.95 -8.03 -12.18
N TYR A 272 -9.95 -7.17 -13.19
CA TYR A 272 -11.06 -7.06 -14.13
C TYR A 272 -11.29 -8.35 -14.91
N PHE A 273 -10.22 -9.02 -15.34
CA PHE A 273 -10.34 -10.32 -16.01
C PHE A 273 -10.85 -11.41 -15.05
N ILE A 274 -10.41 -11.41 -13.79
CA ILE A 274 -10.92 -12.34 -12.77
C ILE A 274 -12.40 -12.06 -12.51
N GLU A 275 -12.78 -10.80 -12.37
CA GLU A 275 -14.18 -10.38 -12.20
C GLU A 275 -15.05 -10.90 -13.35
N LYS A 276 -14.57 -10.79 -14.58
CA LYS A 276 -15.25 -11.26 -15.80
C LYS A 276 -15.28 -12.78 -15.94
N GLY A 277 -14.33 -13.50 -15.31
CA GLY A 277 -14.14 -14.95 -15.44
C GLY A 277 -13.21 -15.33 -16.60
N GLU A 278 -12.46 -14.39 -17.13
CA GLU A 278 -11.44 -14.60 -18.19
C GLU A 278 -10.07 -14.92 -17.56
N TYR A 279 -9.96 -16.09 -16.93
CA TYR A 279 -8.82 -16.44 -16.09
C TYR A 279 -7.50 -16.59 -16.87
N GLU A 280 -7.54 -17.04 -18.11
CA GLU A 280 -6.34 -17.15 -18.98
C GLU A 280 -5.75 -15.77 -19.29
N ALA A 281 -6.59 -14.75 -19.48
CA ALA A 281 -6.14 -13.38 -19.67
C ALA A 281 -5.50 -12.84 -18.38
N ALA A 282 -6.11 -13.11 -17.22
CA ALA A 282 -5.53 -12.76 -15.92
C ALA A 282 -4.16 -13.44 -15.71
N LEU A 283 -4.03 -14.73 -16.02
CA LEU A 283 -2.76 -15.46 -15.92
C LEU A 283 -1.71 -14.90 -16.89
N THR A 284 -2.10 -14.45 -18.06
CA THR A 284 -1.19 -13.80 -19.02
C THR A 284 -0.60 -12.52 -18.45
N ILE A 285 -1.42 -11.68 -17.77
CA ILE A 285 -0.92 -10.50 -17.08
C ILE A 285 -0.01 -10.90 -15.89
N TYR A 286 -0.39 -11.92 -15.14
CA TYR A 286 0.44 -12.42 -14.04
C TYR A 286 1.83 -12.85 -14.55
N ASP A 287 1.88 -13.70 -15.55
CA ASP A 287 3.13 -14.30 -16.05
C ASP A 287 4.05 -13.28 -16.72
N ASN A 288 3.49 -12.26 -17.38
CA ASN A 288 4.27 -11.27 -18.11
C ASN A 288 4.61 -10.03 -17.30
N HIS A 289 3.83 -9.69 -16.27
CA HIS A 289 3.96 -8.41 -15.57
C HIS A 289 4.03 -8.52 -14.06
N VAL A 290 3.04 -9.12 -13.40
CA VAL A 290 2.96 -9.12 -11.92
C VAL A 290 4.03 -10.02 -11.31
N GLY A 291 4.12 -11.27 -11.76
CA GLY A 291 5.12 -12.23 -11.27
C GLY A 291 6.57 -11.77 -11.46
N PRO A 292 6.98 -11.41 -12.70
CA PRO A 292 8.36 -10.95 -12.95
C PRO A 292 8.75 -9.69 -12.19
N ARG A 293 7.84 -8.71 -12.07
CA ARG A 293 8.11 -7.49 -11.28
C ARG A 293 8.30 -7.78 -9.80
N CYS A 294 7.44 -8.61 -9.23
CA CYS A 294 7.57 -9.05 -7.85
C CYS A 294 8.90 -9.78 -7.59
N LEU A 295 9.32 -10.67 -8.50
CA LEU A 295 10.60 -11.36 -8.40
C LEU A 295 11.79 -10.40 -8.47
N SER A 296 11.69 -9.35 -9.27
CA SER A 296 12.73 -8.34 -9.43
C SER A 296 12.81 -7.38 -8.23
N SER A 297 11.68 -6.86 -7.77
CA SER A 297 11.62 -5.87 -6.69
C SER A 297 11.78 -6.49 -5.32
N GLY A 298 11.18 -7.65 -5.08
CA GLY A 298 11.06 -8.25 -3.76
C GLY A 298 10.34 -7.34 -2.74
N SER A 299 9.69 -6.28 -3.19
CA SER A 299 8.97 -5.34 -2.33
C SER A 299 7.74 -5.99 -1.72
N MET A 300 7.40 -5.59 -0.49
CA MET A 300 6.25 -6.16 0.21
C MET A 300 4.92 -5.86 -0.48
N LEU A 301 4.79 -4.69 -1.11
CA LEU A 301 3.60 -4.34 -1.90
C LEU A 301 3.39 -5.34 -3.05
N ASP A 302 4.43 -5.61 -3.83
CA ASP A 302 4.35 -6.55 -4.95
C ASP A 302 4.11 -7.99 -4.47
N ILE A 303 4.71 -8.39 -3.35
CA ILE A 303 4.49 -9.70 -2.70
C ILE A 303 3.02 -9.87 -2.32
N VAL A 304 2.43 -8.88 -1.67
CA VAL A 304 1.02 -8.88 -1.26
C VAL A 304 0.10 -9.02 -2.47
N ASP A 305 0.33 -8.24 -3.51
CA ASP A 305 -0.47 -8.31 -4.75
C ASP A 305 -0.37 -9.67 -5.43
N ASN A 306 0.84 -10.24 -5.49
CA ASN A 306 1.07 -11.58 -6.01
C ASN A 306 0.27 -12.64 -5.26
N CYS A 307 0.40 -12.67 -3.94
CA CYS A 307 -0.31 -13.63 -3.09
C CYS A 307 -1.83 -13.48 -3.25
N SER A 308 -2.33 -12.25 -3.20
CA SER A 308 -3.74 -11.92 -3.36
C SER A 308 -4.30 -12.36 -4.71
N MET A 309 -3.57 -12.09 -5.80
CA MET A 309 -4.01 -12.45 -7.14
C MET A 309 -4.10 -13.97 -7.33
N LEU A 310 -3.06 -14.69 -6.93
CA LEU A 310 -3.06 -16.16 -7.02
C LEU A 310 -4.17 -16.77 -6.15
N TYR A 311 -4.41 -16.23 -4.95
CA TYR A 311 -5.43 -16.77 -4.07
C TYR A 311 -6.85 -16.52 -4.60
N ARG A 312 -7.10 -15.36 -5.25
CA ARG A 312 -8.38 -15.10 -5.94
C ARG A 312 -8.64 -16.09 -7.07
N LEU A 313 -7.64 -16.37 -7.88
CA LEU A 313 -7.72 -17.38 -8.93
C LEU A 313 -7.92 -18.79 -8.35
N HIS A 314 -7.27 -19.11 -7.24
CA HIS A 314 -7.46 -20.36 -6.51
C HIS A 314 -8.91 -20.55 -6.03
N LEU A 315 -9.53 -19.50 -5.46
CA LEU A 315 -10.94 -19.53 -5.04
C LEU A 315 -11.89 -19.78 -6.23
N GLU A 316 -11.56 -19.29 -7.42
CA GLU A 316 -12.31 -19.56 -8.66
C GLU A 316 -12.00 -20.95 -9.28
N GLY A 317 -11.14 -21.75 -8.64
CA GLY A 317 -10.82 -23.11 -9.06
C GLY A 317 -9.76 -23.22 -10.16
N VAL A 318 -9.01 -22.14 -10.40
CA VAL A 318 -7.96 -22.10 -11.41
C VAL A 318 -6.72 -22.88 -10.94
N LYS A 319 -6.14 -23.70 -11.83
CA LYS A 319 -4.88 -24.42 -11.55
C LYS A 319 -3.70 -23.47 -11.74
N LEU A 320 -2.91 -23.26 -10.71
CA LEU A 320 -1.85 -22.25 -10.68
C LEU A 320 -0.43 -22.84 -10.89
N GLY A 321 -0.28 -24.19 -10.82
CA GLY A 321 1.01 -24.84 -11.03
C GLY A 321 2.12 -24.33 -10.11
N ASP A 322 3.32 -24.13 -10.67
CA ASP A 322 4.50 -23.69 -9.90
C ASP A 322 4.49 -22.22 -9.45
N ARG A 323 3.49 -21.44 -9.83
CA ARG A 323 3.41 -20.01 -9.46
C ARG A 323 3.44 -19.80 -7.95
N TRP A 324 2.80 -20.70 -7.18
CA TRP A 324 2.88 -20.69 -5.72
C TRP A 324 4.29 -20.91 -5.19
N ASN A 325 5.06 -21.81 -5.80
CA ASN A 325 6.44 -22.06 -5.39
C ASN A 325 7.36 -20.86 -5.68
N HIS A 326 7.09 -20.12 -6.76
CA HIS A 326 7.85 -18.91 -7.07
C HIS A 326 7.62 -17.82 -6.02
N VAL A 327 6.37 -17.56 -5.65
CA VAL A 327 6.08 -16.54 -4.65
C VAL A 327 6.50 -16.97 -3.25
N LEU A 328 6.40 -18.26 -2.91
CA LEU A 328 6.85 -18.80 -1.63
C LEU A 328 8.35 -18.56 -1.38
N LYS A 329 9.18 -18.62 -2.42
CA LYS A 329 10.63 -18.31 -2.29
C LYS A 329 10.88 -16.89 -1.80
N LEU A 330 10.02 -15.94 -2.17
CA LEU A 330 10.10 -14.56 -1.71
C LEU A 330 9.54 -14.39 -0.30
N THR A 331 8.41 -15.02 -0.02
CA THR A 331 7.68 -14.83 1.25
C THR A 331 8.33 -15.56 2.41
N LYS A 332 9.03 -16.66 2.14
CA LYS A 332 9.61 -17.54 3.18
C LYS A 332 10.57 -16.81 4.14
N LYS A 333 11.32 -15.83 3.66
CA LYS A 333 12.21 -15.02 4.49
C LYS A 333 11.46 -14.06 5.42
N HIS A 334 10.20 -13.77 5.13
CA HIS A 334 9.35 -12.84 5.87
C HIS A 334 8.37 -13.55 6.84
N THR A 335 8.44 -14.85 6.95
CA THR A 335 7.50 -15.69 7.75
C THR A 335 7.42 -15.27 9.23
N LYS A 336 8.48 -14.68 9.77
CA LYS A 336 8.61 -14.27 11.18
C LYS A 336 8.66 -12.76 11.39
N ASP A 337 8.43 -11.99 10.34
CA ASP A 337 8.63 -10.54 10.41
C ASP A 337 7.54 -9.85 11.24
N HIS A 338 6.29 -10.21 11.03
CA HIS A 338 5.12 -9.70 11.77
C HIS A 338 5.14 -8.17 11.94
N ILE A 339 5.33 -7.46 10.82
CA ILE A 339 5.34 -6.00 10.79
C ILE A 339 3.91 -5.48 10.64
N LEU A 340 3.17 -6.01 9.65
CA LEU A 340 1.75 -5.77 9.46
C LEU A 340 1.02 -7.11 9.38
N LEU A 341 -0.10 -7.22 10.08
CA LEU A 341 -0.96 -8.40 10.00
C LEU A 341 -1.51 -8.62 8.59
N PHE A 342 -1.70 -7.54 7.83
CA PHE A 342 -2.06 -7.60 6.43
C PHE A 342 -1.01 -8.35 5.59
N ASN A 343 0.27 -8.11 5.85
CA ASN A 343 1.36 -8.85 5.21
C ASN A 343 1.36 -10.32 5.64
N ASP A 344 1.18 -10.59 6.93
CA ASP A 344 1.17 -11.95 7.48
C ASP A 344 0.15 -12.85 6.78
N VAL A 345 -1.08 -12.37 6.61
CA VAL A 345 -2.14 -13.16 5.95
C VAL A 345 -1.82 -13.44 4.47
N HIS A 346 -1.16 -12.52 3.78
CA HIS A 346 -0.74 -12.72 2.39
C HIS A 346 0.45 -13.67 2.27
N ILE A 347 1.42 -13.59 3.19
CA ILE A 347 2.51 -14.57 3.31
C ILE A 347 1.93 -15.97 3.58
N LEU A 348 0.93 -16.07 4.47
CA LEU A 348 0.21 -17.30 4.76
C LEU A 348 -0.46 -17.87 3.49
N MET A 349 -1.12 -17.05 2.67
CA MET A 349 -1.72 -17.48 1.40
C MET A 349 -0.70 -18.20 0.50
N SER A 350 0.54 -17.72 0.45
CA SER A 350 1.59 -18.35 -0.37
C SER A 350 1.99 -19.73 0.16
N SER A 351 2.11 -19.88 1.47
CA SER A 351 2.46 -21.17 2.09
C SER A 351 1.32 -22.20 1.98
N LEU A 352 0.08 -21.74 2.10
CA LEU A 352 -1.11 -22.59 1.89
C LEU A 352 -1.22 -23.03 0.43
N GLY A 353 -1.08 -22.11 -0.51
CA GLY A 353 -1.14 -22.41 -1.94
C GLY A 353 -0.04 -23.35 -2.41
N ALA A 354 1.16 -23.19 -1.87
CA ALA A 354 2.31 -24.09 -2.12
C ALA A 354 2.27 -25.38 -1.30
N LYS A 355 1.31 -25.53 -0.38
CA LYS A 355 1.17 -26.67 0.56
C LYS A 355 2.42 -26.87 1.45
N ASP A 356 3.10 -25.78 1.80
CA ASP A 356 4.22 -25.78 2.72
C ASP A 356 3.71 -25.64 4.17
N HIS A 357 3.25 -26.75 4.74
CA HIS A 357 2.70 -26.79 6.09
C HIS A 357 3.70 -26.30 7.15
N LYS A 358 4.98 -26.58 6.96
CA LYS A 358 6.02 -26.12 7.89
C LYS A 358 6.07 -24.60 7.98
N THR A 359 6.07 -23.91 6.83
CA THR A 359 6.07 -22.44 6.79
C THR A 359 4.76 -21.88 7.35
N THR A 360 3.62 -22.52 7.07
CA THR A 360 2.31 -22.15 7.64
C THR A 360 2.33 -22.22 9.17
N ASP A 361 2.77 -23.35 9.73
CA ASP A 361 2.82 -23.58 11.19
C ASP A 361 3.81 -22.61 11.86
N GLU A 362 4.95 -22.35 11.23
CA GLU A 362 5.97 -21.41 11.72
C GLU A 362 5.42 -20.00 11.83
N LEU A 363 4.73 -19.51 10.79
CA LEU A 363 4.10 -18.18 10.81
C LEU A 363 3.08 -18.06 11.94
N LEU A 364 2.16 -19.01 12.04
CA LEU A 364 1.11 -19.00 13.07
C LEU A 364 1.68 -19.06 14.47
N THR A 365 2.67 -19.93 14.70
CA THR A 365 3.31 -20.11 16.01
C THR A 365 4.03 -18.84 16.45
N THR A 366 4.85 -18.26 15.58
CA THR A 366 5.63 -17.05 15.92
C THR A 366 4.73 -15.81 16.07
N LEU A 367 3.68 -15.67 15.28
CA LEU A 367 2.69 -14.62 15.46
C LEU A 367 1.95 -14.76 16.79
N GLN A 368 1.57 -16.00 17.15
CA GLN A 368 0.88 -16.29 18.41
C GLN A 368 1.78 -16.02 19.63
N GLU A 369 3.07 -16.30 19.53
CA GLU A 369 4.03 -16.01 20.59
C GLU A 369 4.21 -14.51 20.79
N LEU A 370 4.37 -13.74 19.71
CA LEU A 370 4.48 -12.28 19.78
C LEU A 370 3.21 -11.63 20.30
N ALA A 371 2.04 -12.12 19.91
CA ALA A 371 0.76 -11.58 20.37
C ALA A 371 0.50 -11.77 21.87
N LYS A 372 1.21 -12.69 22.53
CA LYS A 372 1.13 -12.91 23.99
C LYS A 372 2.01 -11.93 24.78
N ALA A 373 3.03 -11.36 24.15
CA ALA A 373 3.92 -10.42 24.82
C ALA A 373 3.24 -9.06 24.97
N PRO A 374 3.27 -8.44 26.16
CA PRO A 374 2.80 -7.07 26.32
C PRO A 374 3.66 -6.14 25.46
N CYS A 375 3.06 -5.45 24.52
CA CYS A 375 3.76 -4.46 23.69
C CYS A 375 2.83 -3.30 23.35
N ASP A 376 3.43 -2.14 23.09
CA ASP A 376 2.73 -0.94 22.64
C ASP A 376 2.61 -0.88 21.11
N ASP A 377 2.96 -1.96 20.40
CA ASP A 377 2.82 -2.08 18.96
C ASP A 377 1.34 -2.21 18.56
N HIS A 378 0.88 -1.27 17.74
CA HIS A 378 -0.51 -1.19 17.31
C HIS A 378 -0.95 -2.44 16.55
N GLU A 379 -0.14 -2.92 15.59
CA GLU A 379 -0.46 -4.10 14.78
C GLU A 379 -0.53 -5.37 15.61
N LEU A 380 0.47 -5.60 16.45
CA LEU A 380 0.50 -6.79 17.31
C LEU A 380 -0.64 -6.80 18.33
N SER A 381 -1.13 -5.62 18.75
CA SER A 381 -2.31 -5.51 19.62
C SER A 381 -3.58 -6.05 18.97
N LEU A 382 -3.68 -6.02 17.64
CA LEU A 382 -4.83 -6.55 16.87
C LEU A 382 -4.69 -8.04 16.57
N ALA A 383 -3.53 -8.64 16.77
CA ALA A 383 -3.28 -10.02 16.40
C ALA A 383 -4.23 -11.03 17.09
N PRO A 384 -4.52 -10.97 18.40
CA PRO A 384 -5.41 -11.94 19.06
C PRO A 384 -6.85 -11.86 18.56
N SER A 385 -7.36 -10.67 18.27
CA SER A 385 -8.78 -10.44 17.95
C SER A 385 -9.07 -10.46 16.46
N LEU A 386 -8.12 -10.12 15.59
CA LEU A 386 -8.30 -10.01 14.15
C LEU A 386 -7.31 -10.83 13.34
N GLY A 387 -6.00 -10.66 13.57
CA GLY A 387 -4.96 -11.28 12.73
C GLY A 387 -4.97 -12.79 12.79
N LEU A 388 -4.92 -13.36 14.00
CA LEU A 388 -4.93 -14.81 14.20
C LEU A 388 -6.24 -15.47 13.75
N PRO A 389 -7.44 -14.96 14.11
CA PRO A 389 -8.70 -15.50 13.59
C PRO A 389 -8.80 -15.47 12.07
N LEU A 390 -8.35 -14.39 11.42
CA LEU A 390 -8.31 -14.29 9.96
C LEU A 390 -7.37 -15.34 9.35
N CYS A 391 -6.13 -15.42 9.82
CA CYS A 391 -5.17 -16.44 9.35
C CYS A 391 -5.72 -17.86 9.55
N GLN A 392 -6.33 -18.12 10.69
CA GLN A 392 -6.90 -19.43 10.99
C GLN A 392 -8.09 -19.76 10.11
N ALA A 393 -8.90 -18.77 9.69
CA ALA A 393 -9.98 -18.97 8.74
C ALA A 393 -9.48 -19.45 7.37
N PHE A 394 -8.36 -18.91 6.88
CA PHE A 394 -7.70 -19.40 5.67
C PHE A 394 -7.24 -20.85 5.81
N VAL A 395 -6.58 -21.19 6.91
CA VAL A 395 -6.12 -22.57 7.19
C VAL A 395 -7.29 -23.54 7.25
N GLU A 396 -8.36 -23.20 7.97
CA GLU A 396 -9.52 -24.07 8.09
C GLU A 396 -10.25 -24.25 6.74
N PHE A 397 -10.29 -23.21 5.92
CA PHE A 397 -10.85 -23.31 4.56
C PHE A 397 -10.03 -24.29 3.71
N GLU A 398 -8.69 -24.18 3.69
CA GLU A 398 -7.81 -25.08 2.93
C GLU A 398 -7.87 -26.54 3.44
N ASN A 399 -8.14 -26.74 4.73
CA ASN A 399 -8.36 -28.05 5.34
C ASN A 399 -9.77 -28.63 5.06
N GLY A 400 -10.62 -27.90 4.34
CA GLY A 400 -11.98 -28.30 4.06
C GLY A 400 -12.98 -28.08 5.21
N ASN A 401 -12.55 -27.44 6.31
CA ASN A 401 -13.35 -27.12 7.47
C ASN A 401 -14.14 -25.81 7.27
N CYS A 402 -14.95 -25.75 6.19
CA CYS A 402 -15.63 -24.54 5.76
C CYS A 402 -16.52 -23.92 6.86
N ASP A 403 -17.18 -24.73 7.66
CA ASP A 403 -18.03 -24.26 8.76
C ASP A 403 -17.23 -23.47 9.78
N LYS A 404 -16.05 -23.96 10.15
CA LYS A 404 -15.17 -23.31 11.11
C LYS A 404 -14.53 -22.04 10.52
N ALA A 405 -14.20 -22.07 9.24
CA ALA A 405 -13.72 -20.86 8.54
C ALA A 405 -14.79 -19.73 8.59
N VAL A 406 -16.05 -20.05 8.36
CA VAL A 406 -17.16 -19.09 8.50
C VAL A 406 -17.27 -18.59 9.95
N ASP A 407 -17.24 -19.49 10.94
CA ASP A 407 -17.38 -19.13 12.35
C ASP A 407 -16.26 -18.21 12.85
N LEU A 408 -15.05 -18.33 12.29
CA LEU A 408 -13.91 -17.47 12.61
C LEU A 408 -14.03 -16.11 11.91
N LEU A 409 -14.42 -16.08 10.64
CA LEU A 409 -14.31 -14.88 9.81
C LEU A 409 -15.55 -13.98 9.90
N TYR A 410 -16.75 -14.57 9.97
CA TYR A 410 -18.01 -13.81 9.96
C TYR A 410 -18.12 -12.80 11.11
N PRO A 411 -17.76 -13.12 12.36
CA PRO A 411 -17.87 -12.17 13.48
C PRO A 411 -16.96 -10.95 13.36
N ILE A 412 -15.82 -11.10 12.69
CA ILE A 412 -14.79 -10.05 12.60
C ILE A 412 -14.85 -9.27 11.29
N ARG A 413 -15.71 -9.66 10.33
CA ARG A 413 -15.67 -9.14 8.96
C ARG A 413 -15.71 -7.63 8.82
N TYR A 414 -16.46 -6.93 9.70
CA TYR A 414 -16.54 -5.47 9.68
C TYR A 414 -15.37 -4.78 10.35
N GLN A 415 -14.57 -5.51 11.13
CA GLN A 415 -13.40 -4.99 11.81
C GLN A 415 -12.11 -5.13 10.99
N LEU A 416 -12.15 -5.93 9.90
CA LEU A 416 -10.98 -6.21 9.07
C LEU A 416 -10.39 -4.96 8.40
N ILE A 417 -11.14 -3.86 8.34
CA ILE A 417 -10.62 -2.57 7.88
C ILE A 417 -9.41 -2.11 8.71
N GLN A 418 -9.37 -2.47 10.00
CA GLN A 418 -8.27 -2.11 10.92
C GLN A 418 -6.93 -2.77 10.56
N LEU A 419 -6.94 -3.79 9.71
CA LEU A 419 -5.72 -4.43 9.20
C LEU A 419 -5.08 -3.63 8.05
N GLY A 420 -5.71 -2.55 7.62
CA GLY A 420 -5.23 -1.74 6.50
C GLY A 420 -5.54 -2.32 5.13
N GLY A 421 -4.83 -1.80 4.14
CA GLY A 421 -5.11 -2.09 2.73
C GLY A 421 -6.28 -1.30 2.17
N SER A 422 -6.50 -1.39 0.87
CA SER A 422 -7.63 -0.78 0.19
C SER A 422 -8.89 -1.65 0.25
N ASN A 423 -10.05 -1.06 -0.08
CA ASN A 423 -11.29 -1.80 -0.25
C ASN A 423 -11.15 -2.93 -1.29
N ALA A 424 -10.42 -2.68 -2.38
CA ALA A 424 -10.13 -3.69 -3.41
C ALA A 424 -9.25 -4.82 -2.87
N GLN A 425 -8.22 -4.50 -2.08
CA GLN A 425 -7.32 -5.51 -1.51
C GLN A 425 -8.04 -6.37 -0.46
N ARG A 426 -8.83 -5.78 0.45
CA ARG A 426 -9.56 -6.53 1.48
C ARG A 426 -10.71 -7.39 0.92
N ASP A 427 -11.13 -7.17 -0.30
CA ASP A 427 -12.21 -7.95 -0.91
C ASP A 427 -11.92 -9.46 -0.95
N ILE A 428 -10.65 -9.87 -0.95
CA ILE A 428 -10.26 -11.28 -0.87
C ILE A 428 -10.79 -11.97 0.40
N PHE A 429 -10.88 -11.24 1.51
CA PHE A 429 -11.42 -11.77 2.77
C PHE A 429 -12.92 -12.00 2.67
N SER A 430 -13.64 -11.10 2.00
CA SER A 430 -15.08 -11.27 1.71
C SER A 430 -15.32 -12.43 0.75
N GLN A 431 -14.47 -12.59 -0.27
CA GLN A 431 -14.53 -13.72 -1.19
C GLN A 431 -14.30 -15.05 -0.45
N LEU A 432 -13.29 -15.12 0.42
CA LEU A 432 -13.07 -16.32 1.25
C LEU A 432 -14.31 -16.68 2.07
N LEU A 433 -14.92 -15.71 2.74
CA LEU A 433 -16.10 -15.94 3.56
C LEU A 433 -17.27 -16.47 2.72
N ILE A 434 -17.50 -15.89 1.54
CA ILE A 434 -18.54 -16.35 0.62
C ILE A 434 -18.26 -17.79 0.15
N HIS A 435 -17.04 -18.08 -0.29
CA HIS A 435 -16.66 -19.42 -0.74
C HIS A 435 -16.74 -20.45 0.39
N ALA A 436 -16.34 -20.11 1.61
CA ALA A 436 -16.49 -20.99 2.76
C ALA A 436 -17.95 -21.28 3.06
N ALA A 437 -18.81 -20.26 3.06
CA ALA A 437 -20.25 -20.42 3.28
C ALA A 437 -20.94 -21.20 2.16
N LEU A 438 -20.54 -21.02 0.90
CA LEU A 438 -21.05 -21.78 -0.25
C LEU A 438 -20.68 -23.27 -0.19
N ASN A 439 -19.47 -23.58 0.31
CA ASN A 439 -18.98 -24.96 0.40
C ASN A 439 -19.38 -25.66 1.72
N SER A 440 -20.10 -24.98 2.61
CA SER A 440 -20.60 -25.53 3.86
C SER A 440 -21.69 -26.56 3.63
N LYS A 441 -21.70 -27.60 4.47
CA LYS A 441 -22.78 -28.60 4.53
C LYS A 441 -23.95 -28.14 5.42
N SER A 442 -23.80 -27.09 6.19
CA SER A 442 -24.82 -26.52 7.07
C SER A 442 -25.80 -25.67 6.29
N GLN A 443 -27.11 -26.01 6.38
CA GLN A 443 -28.19 -25.22 5.75
C GLN A 443 -28.17 -23.75 6.22
N ALA A 444 -27.83 -23.50 7.49
CA ALA A 444 -27.74 -22.15 8.02
C ALA A 444 -26.64 -21.34 7.33
N LYS A 445 -25.47 -21.96 7.10
CA LYS A 445 -24.34 -21.29 6.42
C LYS A 445 -24.57 -21.15 4.92
N GLN A 446 -25.24 -22.08 4.30
CA GLN A 446 -25.71 -21.95 2.91
C GLN A 446 -26.69 -20.77 2.76
N ASN A 447 -27.60 -20.59 3.70
CA ASN A 447 -28.48 -19.41 3.74
C ASN A 447 -27.67 -18.13 3.96
N LEU A 448 -26.67 -18.18 4.83
CA LEU A 448 -25.73 -17.05 5.02
C LEU A 448 -25.01 -16.69 3.72
N ALA A 449 -24.54 -17.68 2.93
CA ALA A 449 -23.92 -17.41 1.64
C ALA A 449 -24.82 -16.58 0.71
N ARG A 450 -26.11 -16.90 0.66
CA ARG A 450 -27.09 -16.13 -0.13
C ARG A 450 -27.26 -14.70 0.40
N CYS A 451 -27.22 -14.51 1.72
CA CYS A 451 -27.28 -13.17 2.33
C CYS A 451 -26.02 -12.36 1.97
N LEU A 452 -24.82 -12.95 2.11
CA LEU A 452 -23.57 -12.31 1.76
C LEU A 452 -23.49 -11.92 0.28
N LEU A 453 -24.03 -12.76 -0.60
CA LEU A 453 -24.09 -12.45 -2.04
C LEU A 453 -25.04 -11.28 -2.34
N ARG A 454 -26.14 -11.12 -1.59
CA ARG A 454 -27.03 -9.96 -1.69
C ARG A 454 -26.34 -8.69 -1.17
N GLU A 455 -25.60 -8.77 -0.05
CA GLU A 455 -24.78 -7.67 0.45
C GLU A 455 -23.77 -7.23 -0.61
N ARG A 456 -23.09 -8.20 -1.26
CA ARG A 456 -22.12 -7.92 -2.32
C ARG A 456 -22.75 -7.27 -3.56
N ASP A 457 -23.93 -7.73 -3.98
CA ASP A 457 -24.66 -7.17 -5.12
C ASP A 457 -25.07 -5.72 -4.88
N VAL A 458 -25.45 -5.36 -3.66
CA VAL A 458 -25.72 -3.96 -3.28
C VAL A 458 -24.49 -3.08 -3.41
N MET A 459 -23.31 -3.60 -3.00
CA MET A 459 -22.06 -2.85 -3.05
C MET A 459 -21.45 -2.77 -4.46
N ARG A 460 -21.68 -3.79 -5.28
CA ARG A 460 -21.14 -3.91 -6.66
C ARG A 460 -22.22 -4.40 -7.61
N PRO A 461 -23.18 -3.53 -7.97
CA PRO A 461 -24.28 -3.89 -8.85
C PRO A 461 -23.77 -4.39 -10.21
N ASN A 462 -24.40 -5.43 -10.75
CA ASN A 462 -24.03 -6.04 -12.03
C ASN A 462 -22.64 -6.67 -12.09
N SER A 463 -22.07 -7.05 -10.94
CA SER A 463 -20.77 -7.74 -10.89
C SER A 463 -20.90 -9.13 -11.52
N PRO A 464 -20.12 -9.44 -12.59
CA PRO A 464 -20.11 -10.76 -13.22
C PRO A 464 -19.71 -11.89 -12.24
N MET A 465 -18.77 -11.60 -11.32
CA MET A 465 -18.39 -12.55 -10.26
C MET A 465 -19.57 -12.82 -9.32
N THR A 466 -20.25 -11.78 -8.85
CA THR A 466 -21.40 -11.93 -7.96
C THR A 466 -22.49 -12.79 -8.63
N GLU A 467 -22.80 -12.54 -9.90
CA GLU A 467 -23.74 -13.34 -10.66
C GLU A 467 -23.33 -14.82 -10.80
N ARG A 468 -22.02 -15.08 -11.06
CA ARG A 468 -21.48 -16.46 -11.09
C ARG A 468 -21.66 -17.17 -9.77
N LEU A 469 -21.37 -16.48 -8.66
CA LEU A 469 -21.49 -17.05 -7.31
C LEU A 469 -22.96 -17.27 -6.91
N ILE A 470 -23.89 -16.41 -7.32
CA ILE A 470 -25.33 -16.60 -7.13
C ILE A 470 -25.81 -17.84 -7.90
N ARG A 471 -25.40 -18.02 -9.17
CA ARG A 471 -25.72 -19.22 -9.94
C ARG A 471 -25.13 -20.48 -9.30
N LYS A 472 -23.88 -20.41 -8.80
CA LYS A 472 -23.24 -21.50 -8.06
C LYS A 472 -24.03 -21.85 -6.79
N ALA A 473 -24.48 -20.87 -6.01
CA ALA A 473 -25.31 -21.08 -4.83
C ALA A 473 -26.62 -21.80 -5.17
N ALA A 474 -27.30 -21.38 -6.24
CA ALA A 474 -28.56 -22.03 -6.69
C ALA A 474 -28.30 -23.48 -7.12
N ALA A 475 -27.21 -23.77 -7.83
CA ALA A 475 -26.90 -25.12 -8.30
C ALA A 475 -26.51 -26.08 -7.15
N VAL A 476 -25.68 -25.62 -6.21
CA VAL A 476 -25.17 -26.46 -5.10
C VAL A 476 -26.22 -26.70 -4.02
N HIS A 477 -27.07 -25.71 -3.75
CA HIS A 477 -28.02 -25.76 -2.65
C HIS A 477 -29.45 -26.25 -3.06
N SER A 478 -29.70 -26.42 -4.35
CA SER A 478 -30.95 -26.99 -4.83
C SER A 478 -30.95 -28.52 -4.88
N MET A 479 -29.76 -29.13 -4.69
CA MET A 479 -29.58 -30.59 -4.68
C MET A 479 -29.55 -31.17 -3.25
N ALA A 480 -29.71 -30.34 -2.24
CA ALA A 480 -29.82 -30.74 -0.82
C ALA A 480 -31.25 -30.52 -0.30
#